data_5987b36346bbeb6ea23de5240ef52c1b
#
_entry.id   5987b36346bbeb6ea23de5240ef52c1b
#
_cell.length_a   1.000
_cell.length_b   1.000
_cell.length_c   1.000
_cell.angle_alpha   90.00
_cell.angle_beta   90.00
_cell.angle_gamma   90.00
#
_symmetry.space_group_name_H-M   'P 1'
#
loop_
_entity.id
_entity.type
_entity.pdbx_description
1 polymer ?
#
loop_
_entity_poly.entity_id
_entity_poly.type
_entity_poly.pdbx_seq_one_letter_code
_entity_poly.pdbx_strand_id
1 'polypeptide(L)'
;MTKKNKSAIQRRLIPTYIFLIIVSFISVFPLYWMISAATNTSTDVSRGRILPGSHFMENFHNLTSQQPLWRALGNSFFYAILTTVICLLICSIAGYGFEVYHDKGKDRLFSILLLAMMVPQVATMVPLFKMFSKAGLLNTAVGFILPIISTPFMIMMFHQNARSFPVDIIEAARIDGLSEVRIFFQMFIPTMKSTYAAAAVITFMNAWNSYLWPKVIMTDNKAMTMPMLIANLITGYVTDYGMLMCGVLFCSIPTMVVFFVLQKQFAEGITGAVK
;
A
#
# COMPACT_ATOMS: atom_id res chain seq x y z
N MET A 1 -37.35 -6.15 27.72
CA MET A 1 -36.98 -7.32 26.87
C MET A 1 -36.88 -8.55 27.73
N THR A 2 -37.80 -9.51 27.57
CA THR A 2 -37.85 -10.73 28.38
C THR A 2 -36.69 -11.67 28.08
N LYS A 3 -36.20 -12.44 29.11
CA LYS A 3 -35.11 -13.45 29.01
C LYS A 3 -35.30 -14.40 27.80
N LYS A 4 -36.55 -14.70 27.42
CA LYS A 4 -36.91 -15.57 26.30
C LYS A 4 -36.52 -14.97 24.91
N ASN A 5 -36.58 -13.65 24.74
CA ASN A 5 -36.19 -12.97 23.49
C ASN A 5 -34.65 -12.93 23.33
N LYS A 6 -33.90 -12.79 24.43
CA LYS A 6 -32.43 -12.83 24.38
C LYS A 6 -31.89 -14.20 23.94
N SER A 7 -32.48 -15.31 24.42
CA SER A 7 -32.04 -16.65 24.02
C SER A 7 -32.38 -17.01 22.56
N ALA A 8 -33.47 -16.52 22.02
CA ALA A 8 -33.86 -16.72 20.64
C ALA A 8 -32.96 -15.92 19.66
N ILE A 9 -32.56 -14.70 20.05
CA ILE A 9 -31.61 -13.87 19.31
C ILE A 9 -30.21 -14.51 19.34
N GLN A 10 -29.77 -15.00 20.50
CA GLN A 10 -28.49 -15.70 20.63
C GLN A 10 -28.43 -16.98 19.79
N ARG A 11 -29.50 -17.78 19.75
CA ARG A 11 -29.55 -18.98 18.90
C ARG A 11 -29.47 -18.66 17.38
N ARG A 12 -30.05 -17.54 16.94
CA ARG A 12 -29.94 -17.06 15.54
C ARG A 12 -28.55 -16.59 15.18
N LEU A 13 -27.74 -16.15 16.14
CA LEU A 13 -26.37 -15.68 15.92
C LEU A 13 -25.35 -16.84 15.86
N ILE A 14 -25.68 -18.03 16.35
CA ILE A 14 -24.77 -19.19 16.35
C ILE A 14 -24.22 -19.52 14.95
N PRO A 15 -25.05 -19.66 13.89
CA PRO A 15 -24.53 -19.95 12.54
C PRO A 15 -23.64 -18.81 12.03
N THR A 16 -23.95 -17.56 12.36
CA THR A 16 -23.13 -16.41 12.02
C THR A 16 -21.77 -16.47 12.68
N TYR A 17 -21.72 -16.81 13.98
CA TYR A 17 -20.43 -16.97 14.69
C TYR A 17 -19.61 -18.14 14.16
N ILE A 18 -20.27 -19.29 13.86
CA ILE A 18 -19.58 -20.44 13.25
C ILE A 18 -18.97 -20.04 11.91
N PHE A 19 -19.74 -19.37 11.06
CA PHE A 19 -19.26 -18.88 9.77
C PHE A 19 -18.07 -17.93 9.94
N LEU A 20 -18.17 -16.94 10.83
CA LEU A 20 -17.09 -15.99 11.11
C LEU A 20 -15.83 -16.66 11.65
N ILE A 21 -15.96 -17.68 12.53
CA ILE A 21 -14.82 -18.44 13.04
C ILE A 21 -14.12 -19.19 11.91
N ILE A 22 -14.88 -19.86 11.04
CA ILE A 22 -14.33 -20.60 9.91
C ILE A 22 -13.59 -19.64 8.96
N VAL A 23 -14.22 -18.52 8.59
CA VAL A 23 -13.60 -17.52 7.73
C VAL A 23 -12.35 -16.92 8.37
N SER A 24 -12.40 -16.61 9.67
CA SER A 24 -11.24 -16.10 10.41
C SER A 24 -10.08 -17.09 10.42
N PHE A 25 -10.39 -18.39 10.66
CA PHE A 25 -9.36 -19.43 10.62
C PHE A 25 -8.71 -19.56 9.25
N ILE A 26 -9.52 -19.60 8.17
CA ILE A 26 -9.02 -19.66 6.80
C ILE A 26 -8.16 -18.42 6.48
N SER A 27 -8.57 -17.23 6.94
CA SER A 27 -7.84 -15.99 6.69
C SER A 27 -6.50 -15.90 7.43
N VAL A 28 -6.41 -16.45 8.65
CA VAL A 28 -5.20 -16.43 9.47
C VAL A 28 -4.24 -17.57 9.10
N PHE A 29 -4.76 -18.69 8.57
CA PHE A 29 -3.97 -19.87 8.26
C PHE A 29 -2.76 -19.60 7.34
N PRO A 30 -2.87 -18.83 6.24
CA PRO A 30 -1.70 -18.54 5.39
C PRO A 30 -0.57 -17.82 6.15
N LEU A 31 -0.91 -16.90 7.06
CA LEU A 31 0.07 -16.18 7.88
C LEU A 31 0.74 -17.13 8.88
N TYR A 32 -0.05 -17.97 9.53
CA TYR A 32 0.47 -19.02 10.41
C TYR A 32 1.42 -19.95 9.65
N TRP A 33 0.99 -20.44 8.47
CA TRP A 33 1.81 -21.35 7.69
C TRP A 33 3.10 -20.70 7.19
N MET A 34 3.08 -19.44 6.79
CA MET A 34 4.27 -18.67 6.43
C MET A 34 5.28 -18.63 7.59
N ILE A 35 4.83 -18.33 8.81
CA ILE A 35 5.67 -18.30 10.01
C ILE A 35 6.23 -19.71 10.30
N SER A 36 5.37 -20.73 10.29
CA SER A 36 5.77 -22.11 10.50
C SER A 36 6.78 -22.58 9.45
N ALA A 37 6.53 -22.30 8.16
CA ALA A 37 7.41 -22.67 7.07
C ALA A 37 8.78 -22.01 7.17
N ALA A 38 8.87 -20.75 7.63
CA ALA A 38 10.14 -20.07 7.87
C ALA A 38 11.00 -20.75 8.95
N THR A 39 10.40 -21.58 9.81
CA THR A 39 11.12 -22.36 10.85
C THR A 39 11.47 -23.79 10.43
N ASN A 40 11.09 -24.22 9.25
CA ASN A 40 11.28 -25.58 8.74
C ASN A 40 12.37 -25.65 7.68
N THR A 41 12.86 -26.88 7.40
CA THR A 41 13.76 -27.13 6.27
C THR A 41 13.02 -27.00 4.94
N SER A 42 13.74 -26.76 3.85
CA SER A 42 13.16 -26.72 2.50
C SER A 42 12.37 -27.99 2.16
N THR A 43 12.85 -29.16 2.58
CA THR A 43 12.19 -30.46 2.37
C THR A 43 10.88 -30.57 3.17
N ASP A 44 10.87 -30.12 4.41
CA ASP A 44 9.66 -30.15 5.26
C ASP A 44 8.59 -29.22 4.69
N VAL A 45 8.97 -28.02 4.24
CA VAL A 45 8.05 -27.07 3.59
C VAL A 45 7.47 -27.67 2.32
N SER A 46 8.30 -28.31 1.47
CA SER A 46 7.84 -28.95 0.24
C SER A 46 6.88 -30.12 0.50
N ARG A 47 7.02 -30.79 1.63
CA ARG A 47 6.10 -31.85 2.09
C ARG A 47 4.82 -31.31 2.74
N GLY A 48 4.66 -30.01 2.86
CA GLY A 48 3.48 -29.38 3.46
C GLY A 48 3.42 -29.49 4.98
N ARG A 49 4.58 -29.59 5.68
CA ARG A 49 4.62 -29.62 7.13
C ARG A 49 4.02 -28.34 7.72
N ILE A 50 2.98 -28.49 8.53
CA ILE A 50 2.25 -27.37 9.12
C ILE A 50 2.85 -26.95 10.47
N LEU A 51 3.48 -27.88 11.20
CA LEU A 51 4.02 -27.61 12.55
C LEU A 51 5.36 -26.86 12.45
N PRO A 52 5.61 -25.90 13.36
CA PRO A 52 6.89 -25.21 13.43
C PRO A 52 8.06 -26.17 13.66
N GLY A 53 9.21 -25.85 13.06
CA GLY A 53 10.49 -26.52 13.25
C GLY A 53 11.47 -25.66 14.06
N SER A 54 12.77 -26.00 13.97
CA SER A 54 13.86 -25.32 14.70
C SER A 54 14.90 -24.64 13.79
N HIS A 55 14.63 -24.55 12.47
CA HIS A 55 15.62 -24.11 11.47
C HIS A 55 15.53 -22.60 11.13
N PHE A 56 14.79 -21.81 11.93
CA PHE A 56 14.63 -20.37 11.65
C PHE A 56 15.98 -19.63 11.57
N MET A 57 16.89 -19.89 12.53
CA MET A 57 18.19 -19.22 12.55
C MET A 57 19.08 -19.61 11.38
N GLU A 58 19.02 -20.86 10.93
CA GLU A 58 19.71 -21.35 9.74
C GLU A 58 19.17 -20.68 8.48
N ASN A 59 17.85 -20.67 8.29
CA ASN A 59 17.20 -20.01 7.17
C ASN A 59 17.48 -18.50 7.13
N PHE A 60 17.49 -17.85 8.30
CA PHE A 60 17.82 -16.43 8.41
C PHE A 60 19.30 -16.17 8.10
N HIS A 61 20.20 -16.99 8.60
CA HIS A 61 21.63 -16.89 8.28
C HIS A 61 21.88 -17.08 6.78
N ASN A 62 21.28 -18.11 6.17
CA ASN A 62 21.37 -18.35 4.74
C ASN A 62 20.82 -17.17 3.93
N LEU A 63 19.67 -16.61 4.32
CA LEU A 63 19.10 -15.44 3.68
C LEU A 63 20.02 -14.22 3.74
N THR A 64 20.57 -13.92 4.92
CA THR A 64 21.43 -12.73 5.11
C THR A 64 22.81 -12.86 4.52
N SER A 65 23.36 -14.08 4.41
CA SER A 65 24.66 -14.35 3.82
C SER A 65 24.64 -14.41 2.29
N GLN A 66 23.53 -14.91 1.70
CA GLN A 66 23.41 -15.10 0.26
C GLN A 66 22.71 -13.94 -0.45
N GLN A 67 21.92 -13.15 0.27
CA GLN A 67 21.12 -12.06 -0.30
C GLN A 67 21.34 -10.74 0.44
N PRO A 68 21.25 -9.60 -0.26
CA PRO A 68 21.43 -8.28 0.35
C PRO A 68 20.14 -7.84 1.07
N LEU A 69 19.66 -8.64 2.05
CA LEU A 69 18.39 -8.44 2.75
C LEU A 69 18.22 -7.02 3.32
N TRP A 70 19.21 -6.56 4.10
CA TRP A 70 19.16 -5.26 4.77
C TRP A 70 19.11 -4.09 3.79
N ARG A 71 19.83 -4.22 2.66
CA ARG A 71 19.78 -3.22 1.60
C ARG A 71 18.41 -3.21 0.90
N ALA A 72 17.88 -4.38 0.57
CA ALA A 72 16.56 -4.50 -0.06
C ALA A 72 15.44 -3.95 0.85
N LEU A 73 15.51 -4.22 2.16
CA LEU A 73 14.61 -3.62 3.16
C LEU A 73 14.75 -2.09 3.19
N GLY A 74 15.98 -1.58 3.31
CA GLY A 74 16.24 -0.13 3.32
C GLY A 74 15.73 0.56 2.06
N ASN A 75 15.99 0.00 0.87
CA ASN A 75 15.50 0.51 -0.40
C ASN A 75 13.97 0.52 -0.44
N SER A 76 13.33 -0.59 -0.06
CA SER A 76 11.86 -0.69 -0.05
C SER A 76 11.22 0.33 0.89
N PHE A 77 11.75 0.51 2.10
CA PHE A 77 11.30 1.55 3.02
C PHE A 77 11.49 2.94 2.45
N PHE A 78 12.67 3.24 1.94
CA PHE A 78 12.99 4.54 1.37
C PHE A 78 12.06 4.89 0.21
N TYR A 79 11.89 3.98 -0.75
CA TYR A 79 11.02 4.23 -1.89
C TYR A 79 9.54 4.29 -1.50
N ALA A 80 9.07 3.41 -0.61
CA ALA A 80 7.68 3.41 -0.19
C ALA A 80 7.32 4.68 0.60
N ILE A 81 8.16 5.11 1.55
CA ILE A 81 7.93 6.33 2.34
C ILE A 81 7.98 7.56 1.44
N LEU A 82 9.03 7.69 0.62
CA LEU A 82 9.22 8.85 -0.25
C LEU A 82 8.07 8.97 -1.25
N THR A 83 7.68 7.86 -1.89
CA THR A 83 6.52 7.81 -2.77
C THR A 83 5.25 8.23 -2.05
N THR A 84 5.01 7.70 -0.85
CA THR A 84 3.80 8.01 -0.08
C THR A 84 3.73 9.51 0.23
N VAL A 85 4.79 10.08 0.80
CA VAL A 85 4.80 11.51 1.18
C VAL A 85 4.56 12.41 -0.05
N ILE A 86 5.29 12.17 -1.14
CA ILE A 86 5.18 12.99 -2.35
C ILE A 86 3.81 12.79 -3.02
N CYS A 87 3.32 11.56 -3.12
CA CYS A 87 2.02 11.25 -3.71
C CYS A 87 0.88 11.91 -2.94
N LEU A 88 0.88 11.82 -1.61
CA LEU A 88 -0.15 12.44 -0.79
C LEU A 88 -0.16 13.96 -0.98
N LEU A 89 1.00 14.59 -1.00
CA LEU A 89 1.11 16.03 -1.18
C LEU A 89 0.60 16.45 -2.55
N ILE A 90 1.08 15.84 -3.63
CA ILE A 90 0.69 16.19 -5.00
C ILE A 90 -0.78 15.91 -5.25
N CYS A 91 -1.25 14.70 -4.90
CA CYS A 91 -2.63 14.29 -5.19
C CYS A 91 -3.65 15.05 -4.35
N SER A 92 -3.31 15.41 -3.10
CA SER A 92 -4.22 16.21 -2.26
C SER A 92 -4.31 17.66 -2.74
N ILE A 93 -3.19 18.28 -3.13
CA ILE A 93 -3.20 19.61 -3.74
C ILE A 93 -4.04 19.61 -5.02
N ALA A 94 -3.85 18.60 -5.88
CA ALA A 94 -4.60 18.47 -7.12
C ALA A 94 -6.10 18.25 -6.84
N GLY A 95 -6.45 17.32 -5.95
CA GLY A 95 -7.84 17.03 -5.58
C GLY A 95 -8.54 18.22 -4.95
N TYR A 96 -7.87 18.94 -4.04
CA TYR A 96 -8.35 20.19 -3.46
C TYR A 96 -8.55 21.26 -4.54
N GLY A 97 -7.55 21.42 -5.42
CA GLY A 97 -7.61 22.40 -6.51
C GLY A 97 -8.73 22.15 -7.50
N PHE A 98 -9.03 20.90 -7.84
CA PHE A 98 -10.16 20.55 -8.71
C PHE A 98 -11.51 20.83 -8.06
N GLU A 99 -11.66 20.66 -6.75
CA GLU A 99 -12.94 20.91 -6.06
C GLU A 99 -13.13 22.40 -5.75
N VAL A 100 -12.14 23.06 -5.15
CA VAL A 100 -12.30 24.46 -4.67
C VAL A 100 -12.30 25.47 -5.82
N TYR A 101 -11.53 25.20 -6.87
CA TYR A 101 -11.40 26.10 -8.02
C TYR A 101 -11.99 25.53 -9.29
N HIS A 102 -13.07 24.76 -9.19
CA HIS A 102 -13.68 24.13 -10.34
C HIS A 102 -14.19 25.15 -11.37
N ASP A 103 -13.95 24.83 -12.63
CA ASP A 103 -14.46 25.52 -13.81
C ASP A 103 -14.56 24.52 -14.96
N LYS A 104 -15.24 24.90 -16.04
CA LYS A 104 -15.47 24.01 -17.20
C LYS A 104 -14.17 23.42 -17.79
N GLY A 105 -13.06 24.14 -17.69
CA GLY A 105 -11.76 23.66 -18.17
C GLY A 105 -11.17 22.58 -17.25
N LYS A 106 -11.20 22.83 -15.95
CA LYS A 106 -10.73 21.88 -14.93
C LYS A 106 -11.59 20.63 -14.88
N ASP A 107 -12.92 20.75 -15.00
CA ASP A 107 -13.82 19.61 -15.07
C ASP A 107 -13.51 18.70 -16.27
N ARG A 108 -13.20 19.29 -17.44
CA ARG A 108 -12.74 18.51 -18.60
C ARG A 108 -11.40 17.84 -18.34
N LEU A 109 -10.43 18.55 -17.75
CA LEU A 109 -9.13 17.99 -17.40
C LEU A 109 -9.27 16.84 -16.41
N PHE A 110 -10.10 17.01 -15.38
CA PHE A 110 -10.40 15.95 -14.44
C PHE A 110 -11.02 14.72 -15.12
N SER A 111 -11.96 14.93 -16.03
CA SER A 111 -12.56 13.85 -16.82
C SER A 111 -11.52 13.10 -17.68
N ILE A 112 -10.55 13.80 -18.28
CA ILE A 112 -9.43 13.19 -19.02
C ILE A 112 -8.55 12.36 -18.07
N LEU A 113 -8.25 12.85 -16.87
CA LEU A 113 -7.52 12.10 -15.86
C LEU A 113 -8.25 10.79 -15.48
N LEU A 114 -9.57 10.82 -15.36
CA LEU A 114 -10.35 9.60 -15.08
C LEU A 114 -10.29 8.62 -16.25
N LEU A 115 -10.33 9.10 -17.50
CA LEU A 115 -10.15 8.25 -18.67
C LEU A 115 -8.76 7.60 -18.71
N ALA A 116 -7.72 8.28 -18.21
CA ALA A 116 -6.38 7.71 -18.11
C ALA A 116 -6.31 6.47 -17.20
N MET A 117 -7.22 6.31 -16.24
CA MET A 117 -7.31 5.11 -15.40
C MET A 117 -7.67 3.84 -16.19
N MET A 118 -8.27 3.99 -17.36
CA MET A 118 -8.64 2.86 -18.22
C MET A 118 -7.42 2.26 -18.95
N VAL A 119 -6.29 2.96 -18.96
CA VAL A 119 -5.07 2.48 -19.63
C VAL A 119 -4.39 1.44 -18.73
N PRO A 120 -4.22 0.19 -19.19
CA PRO A 120 -3.53 -0.83 -18.41
C PRO A 120 -2.07 -0.42 -18.14
N GLN A 121 -1.66 -0.45 -16.87
CA GLN A 121 -0.29 -0.06 -16.46
C GLN A 121 0.79 -0.85 -17.21
N VAL A 122 0.55 -2.14 -17.46
CA VAL A 122 1.51 -3.01 -18.17
C VAL A 122 1.75 -2.53 -19.62
N ALA A 123 0.73 -2.00 -20.28
CA ALA A 123 0.85 -1.48 -21.65
C ALA A 123 1.77 -0.24 -21.74
N THR A 124 1.88 0.52 -20.66
CA THR A 124 2.73 1.73 -20.61
C THR A 124 4.17 1.43 -20.19
N MET A 125 4.49 0.22 -19.70
CA MET A 125 5.81 -0.08 -19.14
C MET A 125 6.95 0.06 -20.17
N VAL A 126 6.78 -0.45 -21.39
CA VAL A 126 7.83 -0.39 -22.42
C VAL A 126 8.09 1.04 -22.89
N PRO A 127 7.08 1.85 -23.23
CA PRO A 127 7.29 3.28 -23.51
C PRO A 127 7.96 4.04 -22.36
N LEU A 128 7.50 3.82 -21.13
CA LEU A 128 8.09 4.44 -19.92
C LEU A 128 9.55 4.05 -19.75
N PHE A 129 9.88 2.77 -19.86
CA PHE A 129 11.27 2.32 -19.79
C PHE A 129 12.16 3.04 -20.80
N LYS A 130 11.72 3.15 -22.06
CA LYS A 130 12.47 3.87 -23.11
C LYS A 130 12.68 5.34 -22.75
N MET A 131 11.66 6.01 -22.23
CA MET A 131 11.75 7.42 -21.81
C MET A 131 12.74 7.58 -20.65
N PHE A 132 12.61 6.74 -19.62
CA PHE A 132 13.45 6.82 -18.42
C PHE A 132 14.90 6.42 -18.70
N SER A 133 15.12 5.44 -19.58
CA SER A 133 16.45 5.07 -20.05
C SER A 133 17.14 6.23 -20.76
N LYS A 134 16.43 6.91 -21.69
CA LYS A 134 16.97 8.10 -22.39
C LYS A 134 17.24 9.27 -21.43
N ALA A 135 16.43 9.42 -20.38
CA ALA A 135 16.59 10.46 -19.36
C ALA A 135 17.66 10.12 -18.31
N GLY A 136 18.32 8.95 -18.37
CA GLY A 136 19.33 8.54 -17.39
C GLY A 136 18.75 8.24 -16.00
N LEU A 137 17.47 7.88 -15.90
CA LEU A 137 16.74 7.66 -14.64
C LEU A 137 16.74 6.18 -14.19
N LEU A 138 17.43 5.28 -14.88
CA LEU A 138 17.56 3.89 -14.48
C LEU A 138 18.34 3.80 -13.15
N ASN A 139 17.97 2.86 -12.30
CA ASN A 139 18.58 2.63 -11.00
C ASN A 139 18.56 3.84 -10.05
N THR A 140 17.62 4.76 -10.22
CA THR A 140 17.46 5.94 -9.38
C THR A 140 16.14 5.94 -8.61
N ALA A 141 16.12 6.60 -7.44
CA ALA A 141 14.89 6.81 -6.68
C ALA A 141 13.84 7.59 -7.49
N VAL A 142 14.28 8.59 -8.25
CA VAL A 142 13.40 9.38 -9.13
C VAL A 142 12.73 8.49 -10.18
N GLY A 143 13.51 7.61 -10.80
CA GLY A 143 12.99 6.64 -11.75
C GLY A 143 11.95 5.69 -11.14
N PHE A 144 12.13 5.29 -9.87
CA PHE A 144 11.14 4.47 -9.17
C PHE A 144 9.85 5.23 -8.91
N ILE A 145 9.94 6.43 -8.32
CA ILE A 145 8.77 7.13 -7.75
C ILE A 145 7.97 7.93 -8.77
N LEU A 146 8.62 8.49 -9.79
CA LEU A 146 8.00 9.47 -10.69
C LEU A 146 6.71 8.97 -11.38
N PRO A 147 6.59 7.70 -11.84
CA PRO A 147 5.35 7.21 -12.45
C PRO A 147 4.18 7.03 -11.46
N ILE A 148 4.45 7.01 -10.17
CA ILE A 148 3.46 6.66 -9.14
C ILE A 148 3.17 7.78 -8.14
N ILE A 149 3.83 8.94 -8.25
CA ILE A 149 3.58 10.10 -7.36
C ILE A 149 2.29 10.85 -7.67
N SER A 150 1.70 10.65 -8.85
CA SER A 150 0.49 11.34 -9.27
C SER A 150 -0.43 10.36 -9.98
N THR A 151 -1.20 9.60 -9.18
CA THR A 151 -2.15 8.64 -9.75
C THR A 151 -3.55 9.26 -9.84
N PRO A 152 -4.26 9.10 -10.98
CA PRO A 152 -5.62 9.62 -11.12
C PRO A 152 -6.56 9.12 -10.02
N PHE A 153 -6.39 7.88 -9.55
CA PHE A 153 -7.15 7.32 -8.44
C PHE A 153 -6.99 8.12 -7.14
N MET A 154 -5.77 8.48 -6.76
CA MET A 154 -5.52 9.27 -5.56
C MET A 154 -6.05 10.70 -5.69
N ILE A 155 -5.88 11.31 -6.86
CA ILE A 155 -6.45 12.63 -7.14
C ILE A 155 -7.98 12.59 -7.01
N MET A 156 -8.63 11.56 -7.60
CA MET A 156 -10.07 11.35 -7.49
C MET A 156 -10.50 11.15 -6.04
N MET A 157 -9.76 10.36 -5.26
CA MET A 157 -10.06 10.11 -3.85
C MET A 157 -10.02 11.41 -3.04
N PHE A 158 -9.00 12.23 -3.20
CA PHE A 158 -8.92 13.53 -2.54
C PHE A 158 -9.99 14.51 -3.03
N HIS A 159 -10.25 14.55 -4.33
CA HIS A 159 -11.32 15.39 -4.90
C HIS A 159 -12.70 15.02 -4.33
N GLN A 160 -13.06 13.72 -4.29
CA GLN A 160 -14.35 13.30 -3.73
C GLN A 160 -14.49 13.64 -2.24
N ASN A 161 -13.41 13.47 -1.46
CA ASN A 161 -13.44 13.82 -0.05
C ASN A 161 -13.43 15.34 0.18
N ALA A 162 -12.80 16.12 -0.70
CA ALA A 162 -12.81 17.58 -0.64
C ALA A 162 -14.21 18.17 -0.77
N ARG A 163 -15.15 17.48 -1.43
CA ARG A 163 -16.58 17.88 -1.48
C ARG A 163 -17.25 17.96 -0.10
N SER A 164 -16.74 17.21 0.87
CA SER A 164 -17.25 17.27 2.25
C SER A 164 -16.65 18.41 3.06
N PHE A 165 -15.67 19.13 2.52
CA PHE A 165 -15.04 20.27 3.18
C PHE A 165 -15.94 21.51 3.03
N PRO A 166 -16.40 22.14 4.13
CA PRO A 166 -17.34 23.26 4.06
C PRO A 166 -16.71 24.47 3.37
N VAL A 167 -17.35 24.96 2.32
CA VAL A 167 -16.91 26.16 1.57
C VAL A 167 -16.88 27.39 2.48
N ASP A 168 -17.81 27.48 3.43
CA ASP A 168 -17.90 28.59 4.40
C ASP A 168 -16.60 28.77 5.21
N ILE A 169 -15.88 27.67 5.50
CA ILE A 169 -14.58 27.73 6.18
C ILE A 169 -13.54 28.43 5.29
N ILE A 170 -13.57 28.15 4.00
CA ILE A 170 -12.63 28.75 3.02
C ILE A 170 -12.93 30.23 2.89
N GLU A 171 -14.21 30.61 2.79
CA GLU A 171 -14.64 31.99 2.63
C GLU A 171 -14.32 32.81 3.88
N ALA A 172 -14.62 32.29 5.07
CA ALA A 172 -14.25 32.93 6.33
C ALA A 172 -12.74 33.16 6.45
N ALA A 173 -11.95 32.12 6.12
CA ALA A 173 -10.50 32.22 6.16
C ALA A 173 -9.93 33.26 5.17
N ARG A 174 -10.55 33.41 4.01
CA ARG A 174 -10.19 34.45 3.03
C ARG A 174 -10.51 35.86 3.56
N ILE A 175 -11.65 36.02 4.23
CA ILE A 175 -12.03 37.29 4.87
C ILE A 175 -11.02 37.65 5.99
N ASP A 176 -10.56 36.64 6.74
CA ASP A 176 -9.52 36.80 7.77
C ASP A 176 -8.10 37.04 7.17
N GLY A 177 -7.97 37.09 5.85
CA GLY A 177 -6.72 37.40 5.16
C GLY A 177 -5.74 36.25 5.06
N LEU A 178 -6.18 34.98 5.26
CA LEU A 178 -5.33 33.80 5.05
C LEU A 178 -5.08 33.59 3.56
N SER A 179 -3.82 33.26 3.24
CA SER A 179 -3.48 32.83 1.88
C SER A 179 -4.00 31.43 1.59
N GLU A 180 -4.26 31.10 0.33
CA GLU A 180 -4.75 29.78 -0.13
C GLU A 180 -3.85 28.63 0.35
N VAL A 181 -2.53 28.85 0.37
CA VAL A 181 -1.57 27.87 0.88
C VAL A 181 -1.78 27.63 2.38
N ARG A 182 -2.05 28.68 3.17
CA ARG A 182 -2.34 28.53 4.60
C ARG A 182 -3.66 27.82 4.83
N ILE A 183 -4.69 28.13 4.05
CA ILE A 183 -6.00 27.45 4.12
C ILE A 183 -5.82 25.96 3.86
N PHE A 184 -5.06 25.60 2.83
CA PHE A 184 -4.76 24.19 2.52
C PHE A 184 -4.05 23.47 3.68
N PHE A 185 -2.93 24.02 4.17
CA PHE A 185 -2.13 23.34 5.20
C PHE A 185 -2.75 23.39 6.61
N GLN A 186 -3.38 24.50 6.99
CA GLN A 186 -3.86 24.71 8.34
C GLN A 186 -5.32 24.29 8.56
N MET A 187 -6.14 24.23 7.50
CA MET A 187 -7.54 23.90 7.59
C MET A 187 -7.91 22.60 6.86
N PHE A 188 -7.57 22.51 5.57
CA PHE A 188 -7.93 21.35 4.77
C PHE A 188 -7.24 20.06 5.24
N ILE A 189 -5.89 20.03 5.33
CA ILE A 189 -5.16 18.83 5.75
C ILE A 189 -5.63 18.33 7.13
N PRO A 190 -5.74 19.16 8.19
CA PRO A 190 -6.20 18.69 9.48
C PRO A 190 -7.63 18.16 9.49
N THR A 191 -8.51 18.70 8.65
CA THR A 191 -9.90 18.23 8.54
C THR A 191 -9.98 16.88 7.82
N MET A 192 -9.08 16.61 6.86
CA MET A 192 -9.04 15.40 6.04
C MET A 192 -8.13 14.29 6.60
N LYS A 193 -7.89 14.26 7.92
CA LYS A 193 -6.95 13.29 8.55
C LYS A 193 -7.24 11.83 8.21
N SER A 194 -8.51 11.42 8.23
CA SER A 194 -8.91 10.04 7.90
C SER A 194 -8.62 9.70 6.43
N THR A 195 -8.89 10.65 5.52
CA THR A 195 -8.58 10.51 4.09
C THR A 195 -7.08 10.38 3.86
N TYR A 196 -6.26 11.23 4.52
CA TYR A 196 -4.80 11.14 4.44
C TYR A 196 -4.28 9.80 4.99
N ALA A 197 -4.84 9.31 6.09
CA ALA A 197 -4.44 8.02 6.66
C ALA A 197 -4.78 6.87 5.69
N ALA A 198 -5.98 6.86 5.13
CA ALA A 198 -6.39 5.86 4.14
C ALA A 198 -5.50 5.92 2.88
N ALA A 199 -5.26 7.12 2.34
CA ALA A 199 -4.39 7.34 1.19
C ALA A 199 -2.94 6.91 1.48
N ALA A 200 -2.43 7.17 2.69
CA ALA A 200 -1.09 6.75 3.11
C ALA A 200 -0.95 5.22 3.12
N VAL A 201 -1.93 4.50 3.69
CA VAL A 201 -1.92 3.02 3.68
C VAL A 201 -1.90 2.49 2.25
N ILE A 202 -2.83 2.97 1.41
CA ILE A 202 -2.96 2.50 0.03
C ILE A 202 -1.67 2.77 -0.75
N THR A 203 -1.14 3.99 -0.68
CA THR A 203 0.06 4.38 -1.43
C THR A 203 1.30 3.65 -0.95
N PHE A 204 1.48 3.53 0.38
CA PHE A 204 2.59 2.80 0.98
C PHE A 204 2.56 1.33 0.55
N MET A 205 1.40 0.66 0.70
CA MET A 205 1.27 -0.76 0.33
C MET A 205 1.50 -0.99 -1.16
N ASN A 206 1.01 -0.10 -2.03
CA ASN A 206 1.24 -0.19 -3.46
C ASN A 206 2.72 -0.02 -3.83
N ALA A 207 3.41 0.94 -3.20
CA ALA A 207 4.84 1.17 -3.43
C ALA A 207 5.69 0.04 -2.85
N TRP A 208 5.38 -0.42 -1.62
CA TRP A 208 6.07 -1.51 -0.93
C TRP A 208 5.98 -2.83 -1.70
N ASN A 209 4.79 -3.18 -2.20
CA ASN A 209 4.54 -4.42 -2.93
C ASN A 209 4.83 -4.31 -4.44
N SER A 210 5.31 -3.15 -4.90
CA SER A 210 5.63 -2.95 -6.32
C SER A 210 6.76 -3.88 -6.75
N TYR A 211 6.51 -4.67 -7.79
CA TYR A 211 7.48 -5.62 -8.35
C TYR A 211 7.77 -5.34 -9.83
N LEU A 212 6.74 -5.22 -10.65
CA LEU A 212 6.90 -5.17 -12.11
C LEU A 212 7.71 -3.96 -12.57
N TRP A 213 7.37 -2.76 -12.09
CA TRP A 213 8.07 -1.54 -12.45
C TRP A 213 9.52 -1.53 -11.94
N PRO A 214 9.81 -1.81 -10.65
CA PRO A 214 11.18 -1.95 -10.17
C PRO A 214 11.99 -3.00 -10.93
N LYS A 215 11.40 -4.14 -11.28
CA LYS A 215 12.11 -5.19 -12.04
C LYS A 215 12.57 -4.73 -13.42
N VAL A 216 11.86 -3.79 -14.03
CA VAL A 216 12.20 -3.22 -15.34
C VAL A 216 13.25 -2.11 -15.23
N ILE A 217 13.17 -1.25 -14.21
CA ILE A 217 13.97 -0.03 -14.13
C ILE A 217 15.19 -0.15 -13.21
N MET A 218 15.12 -1.05 -12.19
CA MET A 218 16.21 -1.30 -11.24
C MET A 218 16.99 -2.54 -11.66
N THR A 219 18.01 -2.37 -12.50
CA THR A 219 18.84 -3.45 -13.03
C THR A 219 20.06 -3.73 -12.18
N ASP A 220 20.45 -2.81 -11.29
CA ASP A 220 21.57 -2.97 -10.35
C ASP A 220 21.08 -3.64 -9.05
N ASN A 221 21.83 -4.64 -8.58
CA ASN A 221 21.58 -5.30 -7.28
C ASN A 221 21.58 -4.31 -6.10
N LYS A 222 22.25 -3.15 -6.24
CA LYS A 222 22.23 -2.09 -5.21
C LYS A 222 20.88 -1.40 -5.08
N ALA A 223 20.08 -1.39 -6.13
CA ALA A 223 18.75 -0.79 -6.17
C ALA A 223 17.61 -1.79 -5.88
N MET A 224 17.94 -3.04 -5.59
CA MET A 224 16.99 -4.13 -5.34
C MET A 224 16.03 -3.80 -4.20
N THR A 225 14.73 -4.12 -4.39
CA THR A 225 13.66 -4.03 -3.39
C THR A 225 13.30 -5.41 -2.82
N MET A 226 12.53 -5.45 -1.73
CA MET A 226 12.12 -6.72 -1.11
C MET A 226 11.32 -7.63 -2.06
N PRO A 227 10.32 -7.17 -2.82
CA PRO A 227 9.64 -8.01 -3.79
C PRO A 227 10.57 -8.57 -4.87
N MET A 228 11.58 -7.80 -5.30
CA MET A 228 12.58 -8.28 -6.27
C MET A 228 13.48 -9.35 -5.65
N LEU A 229 13.92 -9.17 -4.40
CA LEU A 229 14.73 -10.15 -3.67
C LEU A 229 13.98 -11.46 -3.56
N ILE A 230 12.72 -11.45 -3.12
CA ILE A 230 11.89 -12.65 -2.99
C ILE A 230 11.71 -13.34 -4.35
N ALA A 231 11.45 -12.59 -5.41
CA ALA A 231 11.33 -13.17 -6.75
C ALA A 231 12.65 -13.84 -7.22
N ASN A 232 13.81 -13.28 -6.86
CA ASN A 232 15.10 -13.87 -7.20
C ASN A 232 15.36 -15.19 -6.45
N LEU A 233 14.82 -15.36 -5.21
CA LEU A 233 14.93 -16.63 -4.47
C LEU A 233 14.20 -17.81 -5.15
N ILE A 234 13.20 -17.52 -5.98
CA ILE A 234 12.42 -18.56 -6.69
C ILE A 234 13.08 -18.95 -8.01
N THR A 235 13.94 -18.10 -8.59
CA THR A 235 14.49 -18.29 -9.94
C THR A 235 15.73 -19.21 -10.00
N GLY A 236 16.20 -19.75 -8.86
CA GLY A 236 17.32 -20.69 -8.80
C GLY A 236 16.97 -22.10 -9.30
N TYR A 237 17.99 -22.93 -9.63
CA TYR A 237 17.79 -24.33 -10.01
C TYR A 237 17.12 -25.18 -8.94
N VAL A 238 17.36 -24.85 -7.67
CA VAL A 238 16.71 -25.45 -6.50
C VAL A 238 16.28 -24.34 -5.58
N THR A 239 14.96 -24.22 -5.37
CA THR A 239 14.41 -23.23 -4.45
C THR A 239 14.56 -23.71 -3.02
N ASP A 240 15.24 -22.94 -2.18
CA ASP A 240 15.23 -23.16 -0.73
C ASP A 240 13.96 -22.51 -0.14
N TYR A 241 12.95 -23.34 0.09
CA TYR A 241 11.64 -22.88 0.59
C TYR A 241 11.73 -22.37 2.04
N GLY A 242 12.63 -22.88 2.89
CA GLY A 242 12.84 -22.35 4.24
C GLY A 242 13.38 -20.92 4.21
N MET A 243 14.41 -20.69 3.44
CA MET A 243 14.99 -19.36 3.21
C MET A 243 13.99 -18.41 2.52
N LEU A 244 13.25 -18.89 1.52
CA LEU A 244 12.21 -18.14 0.83
C LEU A 244 11.13 -17.65 1.80
N MET A 245 10.58 -18.54 2.64
CA MET A 245 9.53 -18.19 3.60
C MET A 245 10.04 -17.26 4.69
N CYS A 246 11.30 -17.36 5.08
CA CYS A 246 11.96 -16.39 5.94
C CYS A 246 11.99 -15.00 5.26
N GLY A 247 12.37 -14.91 3.99
CA GLY A 247 12.34 -13.66 3.22
C GLY A 247 10.94 -13.07 3.10
N VAL A 248 9.92 -13.90 2.81
CA VAL A 248 8.50 -13.50 2.73
C VAL A 248 8.02 -12.98 4.08
N LEU A 249 8.41 -13.60 5.20
CA LEU A 249 8.09 -13.14 6.55
C LEU A 249 8.61 -11.71 6.77
N PHE A 250 9.91 -11.45 6.50
CA PHE A 250 10.47 -10.11 6.61
C PHE A 250 9.80 -9.08 5.68
N CYS A 251 9.43 -9.48 4.47
CA CYS A 251 8.69 -8.62 3.55
C CYS A 251 7.27 -8.28 4.05
N SER A 252 6.63 -9.20 4.78
CA SER A 252 5.25 -9.03 5.25
C SER A 252 5.14 -8.16 6.51
N ILE A 253 6.18 -8.12 7.36
CA ILE A 253 6.16 -7.37 8.63
C ILE A 253 5.79 -5.89 8.45
N PRO A 254 6.43 -5.11 7.55
CA PRO A 254 6.12 -3.69 7.42
C PRO A 254 4.69 -3.40 6.97
N THR A 255 4.15 -4.21 6.05
CA THR A 255 2.76 -4.06 5.61
C THR A 255 1.77 -4.37 6.74
N MET A 256 2.05 -5.39 7.55
CA MET A 256 1.26 -5.72 8.73
C MET A 256 1.32 -4.59 9.77
N VAL A 257 2.50 -4.05 10.05
CA VAL A 257 2.67 -2.95 11.01
C VAL A 257 1.90 -1.71 10.54
N VAL A 258 2.05 -1.30 9.29
CA VAL A 258 1.33 -0.15 8.73
C VAL A 258 -0.17 -0.36 8.80
N PHE A 259 -0.66 -1.56 8.45
CA PHE A 259 -2.07 -1.88 8.55
C PHE A 259 -2.59 -1.80 9.99
N PHE A 260 -1.93 -2.44 10.96
CA PHE A 260 -2.39 -2.44 12.35
C PHE A 260 -2.35 -1.05 13.00
N VAL A 261 -1.38 -0.22 12.64
CA VAL A 261 -1.28 1.15 13.15
C VAL A 261 -2.39 2.05 12.59
N LEU A 262 -2.73 1.89 11.30
CA LEU A 262 -3.64 2.79 10.60
C LEU A 262 -5.03 2.18 10.32
N GLN A 263 -5.32 0.93 10.75
CA GLN A 263 -6.58 0.24 10.44
C GLN A 263 -7.83 1.00 10.89
N LYS A 264 -7.78 1.69 12.02
CA LYS A 264 -8.91 2.46 12.55
C LYS A 264 -9.23 3.66 11.63
N GLN A 265 -8.23 4.44 11.29
CA GLN A 265 -8.35 5.58 10.40
C GLN A 265 -8.73 5.15 8.97
N PHE A 266 -8.21 4.00 8.52
CA PHE A 266 -8.58 3.41 7.24
C PHE A 266 -10.06 3.04 7.19
N ALA A 267 -10.59 2.38 8.22
CA ALA A 267 -12.00 2.04 8.32
C ALA A 267 -12.91 3.30 8.36
N GLU A 268 -12.51 4.33 9.10
CA GLU A 268 -13.23 5.61 9.17
C GLU A 268 -13.18 6.36 7.82
N GLY A 269 -12.06 6.32 7.11
CA GLY A 269 -11.89 6.98 5.82
C GLY A 269 -12.74 6.36 4.70
N ILE A 270 -12.95 5.04 4.73
CA ILE A 270 -13.83 4.34 3.76
C ILE A 270 -15.32 4.55 4.13
N THR A 271 -15.66 4.43 5.41
CA THR A 271 -17.06 4.54 5.85
C THR A 271 -17.54 5.98 5.95
N GLY A 272 -16.65 6.94 6.20
CA GLY A 272 -16.97 8.37 6.23
C GLY A 272 -17.42 8.94 4.87
N ALA A 273 -17.06 8.27 3.77
CA ALA A 273 -17.55 8.59 2.43
C ALA A 273 -19.02 8.15 2.19
N VAL A 274 -19.66 7.47 3.17
CA VAL A 274 -21.02 6.90 3.06
C VAL A 274 -22.04 7.63 3.96
N LYS A 275 -21.66 8.71 4.64
CA LYS A 275 -22.61 9.49 5.46
C LYS A 275 -23.01 10.79 4.76
#